data_72d53fe18c818fd3ff5c9c394073e4ea
#
_entry.id   72d53fe18c818fd3ff5c9c394073e4ea
#
_cell.length_a   1.000
_cell.length_b   1.000
_cell.length_c   1.000
_cell.angle_alpha   90.00
_cell.angle_beta   90.00
_cell.angle_gamma   90.00
#
_symmetry.space_group_name_H-M   'P 1'
#
loop_
_entity.id
_entity.type
_entity.pdbx_description
1 polymer ?
#
loop_
_entity_poly.entity_id
_entity_poly.type
_entity_poly.pdbx_seq_one_letter_code
_entity_poly.pdbx_strand_id
1 'polypeptide(L)'
;MKTSDLPLIEHIRPFLEHLDIEKGLSNKSQETYSRFLSAFTKWLKKNKIDDIKPHELSEKIIWDFRVHLSKRINPKTNKPLKRSTQNYYLIAIRNFMKFLTDKDIRSYPAEKIKLSKIKSSDRSIKFLTLEQVKKLLSAPDTSTPTGLRDRAILELFFSTGLRVAELASLNRDQIKINDLKDLEIVIIGKGERPRPVYLSDRALKWVKRYIDTRSDKEKALFINYKGPKKADRRLSVRSIENLVKKYSVMTGLPSFTVPHTLRHSFATHLLSQGVDLREIQEFLGHKSIGTTQIYASVTSKRLRDIHRKYHSID
;
A
#
# COMPACT_ATOMS: atom_id res chain seq x y z
N MET A 1 13.40 15.85 -32.34
CA MET A 1 12.62 16.49 -31.26
C MET A 1 12.41 17.97 -31.59
N LYS A 2 11.15 18.42 -31.53
CA LYS A 2 10.77 19.82 -31.80
C LYS A 2 10.84 20.62 -30.49
N THR A 3 11.17 21.89 -30.56
CA THR A 3 11.00 22.81 -29.43
C THR A 3 9.54 23.21 -29.32
N SER A 4 9.03 23.27 -28.08
CA SER A 4 7.69 23.78 -27.81
C SER A 4 7.78 25.23 -27.34
N ASP A 5 6.91 26.08 -27.85
CA ASP A 5 6.78 27.48 -27.41
C ASP A 5 5.84 27.64 -26.22
N LEU A 6 5.08 26.60 -25.90
CA LEU A 6 4.21 26.57 -24.72
C LEU A 6 5.02 26.41 -23.43
N PRO A 7 4.64 27.10 -22.35
CA PRO A 7 5.20 26.90 -21.03
C PRO A 7 5.14 25.43 -20.59
N LEU A 8 6.14 24.99 -19.83
CA LEU A 8 6.23 23.62 -19.33
C LEU A 8 4.96 23.19 -18.57
N ILE A 9 4.36 24.10 -17.81
CA ILE A 9 3.17 23.83 -17.00
C ILE A 9 1.94 23.49 -17.84
N GLU A 10 1.83 24.01 -19.07
CA GLU A 10 0.70 23.76 -19.99
C GLU A 10 0.68 22.31 -20.51
N HIS A 11 1.82 21.63 -20.50
CA HIS A 11 1.93 20.22 -20.87
C HIS A 11 1.49 19.24 -19.77
N ILE A 12 1.20 19.73 -18.55
CA ILE A 12 0.81 18.85 -17.42
C ILE A 12 -0.55 18.21 -17.67
N ARG A 13 -1.51 18.96 -18.21
CA ARG A 13 -2.85 18.41 -18.51
C ARG A 13 -2.79 17.31 -19.56
N PRO A 14 -2.16 17.48 -20.74
CA PRO A 14 -1.96 16.39 -21.70
C PRO A 14 -1.24 15.18 -21.11
N PHE A 15 -0.27 15.40 -20.21
CA PHE A 15 0.40 14.30 -19.51
C PHE A 15 -0.56 13.51 -18.61
N LEU A 16 -1.43 14.17 -17.85
CA LEU A 16 -2.40 13.49 -16.99
C LEU A 16 -3.43 12.71 -17.82
N GLU A 17 -3.88 13.25 -18.95
CA GLU A 17 -4.74 12.58 -19.92
C GLU A 17 -4.04 11.33 -20.53
N HIS A 18 -2.76 11.43 -20.88
CA HIS A 18 -1.95 10.29 -21.32
C HIS A 18 -1.84 9.19 -20.26
N LEU A 19 -1.69 9.56 -18.97
CA LEU A 19 -1.66 8.58 -17.88
C LEU A 19 -2.98 7.82 -17.74
N ASP A 20 -4.09 8.45 -18.06
CA ASP A 20 -5.42 7.84 -18.07
C ASP A 20 -5.60 6.94 -19.30
N ILE A 21 -5.54 7.53 -20.47
CA ILE A 21 -5.95 6.90 -21.74
C ILE A 21 -4.92 5.86 -22.20
N GLU A 22 -3.63 6.22 -22.26
CA GLU A 22 -2.60 5.33 -22.83
C GLU A 22 -1.99 4.38 -21.79
N LYS A 23 -1.88 4.80 -20.52
CA LYS A 23 -1.28 3.98 -19.47
C LYS A 23 -2.31 3.25 -18.60
N GLY A 24 -3.59 3.56 -18.71
CA GLY A 24 -4.66 2.93 -17.93
C GLY A 24 -4.43 3.03 -16.42
N LEU A 25 -3.87 4.15 -15.93
CA LEU A 25 -3.60 4.30 -14.51
C LEU A 25 -4.90 4.58 -13.75
N SER A 26 -5.04 3.97 -12.57
CA SER A 26 -6.18 4.23 -11.70
C SER A 26 -6.27 5.71 -11.30
N ASN A 27 -7.50 6.23 -11.08
CA ASN A 27 -7.78 7.60 -10.64
C ASN A 27 -6.89 8.03 -9.46
N LYS A 28 -6.67 7.12 -8.50
CA LYS A 28 -5.80 7.36 -7.35
C LYS A 28 -4.33 7.62 -7.73
N SER A 29 -3.85 6.96 -8.77
CA SER A 29 -2.49 7.19 -9.29
C SER A 29 -2.42 8.54 -9.99
N GLN A 30 -3.41 8.86 -10.81
CA GLN A 30 -3.51 10.15 -11.51
C GLN A 30 -3.58 11.33 -10.52
N GLU A 31 -4.44 11.24 -9.48
CA GLU A 31 -4.49 12.22 -8.38
C GLU A 31 -3.12 12.42 -7.71
N THR A 32 -2.38 11.33 -7.56
CA THR A 32 -1.04 11.37 -6.95
C THR A 32 -0.05 12.12 -7.84
N TYR A 33 -0.04 11.85 -9.16
CA TYR A 33 0.78 12.59 -10.12
C TYR A 33 0.37 14.05 -10.18
N SER A 34 -0.92 14.35 -10.30
CA SER A 34 -1.47 15.70 -10.28
C SER A 34 -1.01 16.48 -9.05
N ARG A 35 -1.11 15.89 -7.87
CA ARG A 35 -0.66 16.53 -6.62
C ARG A 35 0.82 16.85 -6.61
N PHE A 36 1.67 15.94 -7.11
CA PHE A 36 3.11 16.17 -7.13
C PHE A 36 3.51 17.23 -8.16
N LEU A 37 2.93 17.18 -9.35
CA LEU A 37 3.18 18.20 -10.39
C LEU A 37 2.61 19.56 -10.01
N SER A 38 1.42 19.62 -9.39
CA SER A 38 0.88 20.89 -8.84
C SER A 38 1.81 21.52 -7.81
N ALA A 39 2.50 20.72 -6.99
CA ALA A 39 3.47 21.27 -6.05
C ALA A 39 4.69 21.84 -6.77
N PHE A 40 5.15 21.22 -7.86
CA PHE A 40 6.21 21.74 -8.71
C PHE A 40 5.77 23.05 -9.41
N THR A 41 4.60 23.07 -10.02
CA THR A 41 4.01 24.28 -10.63
C THR A 41 3.91 25.44 -9.63
N LYS A 42 3.39 25.18 -8.41
CA LYS A 42 3.31 26.21 -7.37
C LYS A 42 4.68 26.76 -6.98
N TRP A 43 5.70 25.90 -6.97
CA TRP A 43 7.07 26.33 -6.68
C TRP A 43 7.65 27.17 -7.85
N LEU A 44 7.44 26.77 -9.09
CA LEU A 44 7.83 27.57 -10.29
C LEU A 44 7.19 28.96 -10.23
N LYS A 45 5.88 29.04 -10.00
CA LYS A 45 5.15 30.32 -9.88
C LYS A 45 5.70 31.21 -8.76
N LYS A 46 5.97 30.60 -7.58
CA LYS A 46 6.56 31.33 -6.44
C LYS A 46 7.93 31.95 -6.78
N ASN A 47 8.69 31.29 -7.63
CA ASN A 47 10.02 31.76 -8.07
C ASN A 47 9.98 32.59 -9.36
N LYS A 48 8.77 32.89 -9.90
CA LYS A 48 8.56 33.69 -11.13
C LYS A 48 9.28 33.09 -12.35
N ILE A 49 9.23 31.75 -12.48
CA ILE A 49 9.81 30.97 -13.59
C ILE A 49 8.80 29.96 -14.13
N ASP A 50 7.51 30.27 -14.07
CA ASP A 50 6.44 29.38 -14.52
C ASP A 50 6.18 29.45 -16.03
N ASP A 51 6.76 30.41 -16.71
CA ASP A 51 6.76 30.60 -18.15
C ASP A 51 7.86 29.80 -18.89
N ILE A 52 8.77 29.13 -18.14
CA ILE A 52 9.85 28.34 -18.76
C ILE A 52 9.27 27.27 -19.70
N LYS A 53 9.95 27.13 -20.86
CA LYS A 53 9.64 26.10 -21.83
C LYS A 53 10.26 24.74 -21.47
N PRO A 54 9.76 23.62 -22.02
CA PRO A 54 10.31 22.29 -21.72
C PRO A 54 11.82 22.15 -21.88
N HIS A 55 12.39 22.78 -22.90
CA HIS A 55 13.84 22.74 -23.22
C HIS A 55 14.69 23.69 -22.35
N GLU A 56 14.07 24.65 -21.66
CA GLU A 56 14.74 25.58 -20.75
C GLU A 56 14.85 25.04 -19.30
N LEU A 57 14.13 23.95 -19.00
CA LEU A 57 14.30 23.28 -17.71
C LEU A 57 15.73 22.79 -17.55
N SER A 58 16.43 23.28 -16.53
CA SER A 58 17.84 23.02 -16.31
C SER A 58 18.09 22.17 -15.05
N GLU A 59 19.31 21.64 -14.95
CA GLU A 59 19.75 20.92 -13.74
C GLU A 59 19.66 21.81 -12.50
N LYS A 60 19.96 23.10 -12.63
CA LYS A 60 19.86 24.07 -11.54
C LYS A 60 18.44 24.18 -11.03
N ILE A 61 17.44 24.31 -11.90
CA ILE A 61 16.03 24.41 -11.51
C ILE A 61 15.59 23.14 -10.77
N ILE A 62 15.97 21.97 -11.28
CA ILE A 62 15.68 20.68 -10.61
C ILE A 62 16.36 20.60 -9.24
N TRP A 63 17.61 21.07 -9.13
CA TRP A 63 18.35 21.11 -7.86
C TRP A 63 17.68 22.05 -6.86
N ASP A 64 17.32 23.25 -7.26
CA ASP A 64 16.69 24.24 -6.40
C ASP A 64 15.34 23.75 -5.89
N PHE A 65 14.56 23.05 -6.75
CA PHE A 65 13.33 22.37 -6.31
C PHE A 65 13.61 21.26 -5.30
N ARG A 66 14.67 20.47 -5.47
CA ARG A 66 15.08 19.45 -4.48
C ARG A 66 15.44 20.08 -3.14
N VAL A 67 16.17 21.19 -3.15
CA VAL A 67 16.50 21.95 -1.92
C VAL A 67 15.19 22.45 -1.27
N HIS A 68 14.25 22.97 -2.05
CA HIS A 68 12.93 23.35 -1.53
C HIS A 68 12.21 22.14 -0.87
N LEU A 69 12.16 20.99 -1.52
CA LEU A 69 11.54 19.78 -0.95
C LEU A 69 12.20 19.33 0.34
N SER A 70 13.53 19.43 0.45
CA SER A 70 14.27 19.00 1.64
C SER A 70 13.98 19.87 2.87
N LYS A 71 13.70 21.16 2.65
CA LYS A 71 13.35 22.13 3.71
C LYS A 71 11.84 22.11 4.03
N ARG A 72 11.01 21.48 3.19
CA ARG A 72 9.56 21.47 3.37
C ARG A 72 9.17 20.63 4.57
N ILE A 73 8.42 21.24 5.50
CA ILE A 73 7.89 20.58 6.69
C ILE A 73 6.57 19.89 6.33
N ASN A 74 6.39 18.66 6.79
CA ASN A 74 5.13 17.95 6.70
C ASN A 74 4.18 18.46 7.81
N PRO A 75 3.03 19.06 7.45
CA PRO A 75 2.14 19.69 8.45
C PRO A 75 1.54 18.69 9.45
N LYS A 76 1.47 17.39 9.09
CA LYS A 76 0.93 16.36 10.00
C LYS A 76 1.92 15.87 11.05
N THR A 77 3.22 15.92 10.75
CA THR A 77 4.25 15.33 11.62
C THR A 77 5.21 16.38 12.18
N ASN A 78 5.10 17.62 11.73
CA ASN A 78 6.00 18.74 12.00
C ASN A 78 7.48 18.39 11.79
N LYS A 79 7.77 17.52 10.82
CA LYS A 79 9.13 17.06 10.48
C LYS A 79 9.40 17.31 8.99
N PRO A 80 10.68 17.45 8.58
CA PRO A 80 11.03 17.53 7.17
C PRO A 80 10.49 16.33 6.37
N LEU A 81 10.20 16.55 5.08
CA LEU A 81 9.77 15.47 4.20
C LEU A 81 10.82 14.37 4.14
N LYS A 82 10.41 13.11 4.34
CA LYS A 82 11.30 11.94 4.20
C LYS A 82 11.88 11.89 2.77
N ARG A 83 13.11 11.41 2.63
CA ARG A 83 13.77 11.24 1.31
C ARG A 83 12.94 10.40 0.34
N SER A 84 12.27 9.35 0.83
CA SER A 84 11.34 8.57 0.02
C SER A 84 10.18 9.39 -0.54
N THR A 85 9.62 10.30 0.26
CA THR A 85 8.56 11.22 -0.19
C THR A 85 9.09 12.23 -1.21
N GLN A 86 10.29 12.81 -0.98
CA GLN A 86 10.93 13.70 -1.94
C GLN A 86 11.16 13.00 -3.28
N ASN A 87 11.58 11.72 -3.28
CA ASN A 87 11.74 10.93 -4.49
C ASN A 87 10.44 10.77 -5.28
N TYR A 88 9.27 10.69 -4.64
CA TYR A 88 7.99 10.62 -5.39
C TYR A 88 7.71 11.90 -6.19
N TYR A 89 8.08 13.08 -5.70
CA TYR A 89 7.99 14.31 -6.47
C TYR A 89 8.91 14.26 -7.70
N LEU A 90 10.15 13.80 -7.51
CA LEU A 90 11.11 13.69 -8.62
C LEU A 90 10.71 12.61 -9.63
N ILE A 91 10.12 11.49 -9.21
CA ILE A 91 9.59 10.46 -10.10
C ILE A 91 8.45 11.05 -10.97
N ALA A 92 7.59 11.87 -10.39
CA ALA A 92 6.51 12.49 -11.15
C ALA A 92 7.08 13.42 -12.24
N ILE A 93 8.06 14.27 -11.91
CA ILE A 93 8.72 15.14 -12.88
C ILE A 93 9.47 14.30 -13.94
N ARG A 94 10.19 13.25 -13.51
CA ARG A 94 10.91 12.36 -14.43
C ARG A 94 9.99 11.70 -15.45
N ASN A 95 8.85 11.19 -15.02
CA ASN A 95 7.86 10.58 -15.90
C ASN A 95 7.21 11.63 -16.82
N PHE A 96 7.02 12.84 -16.34
CA PHE A 96 6.54 13.95 -17.14
C PHE A 96 7.55 14.34 -18.22
N MET A 97 8.85 14.44 -17.90
CA MET A 97 9.90 14.69 -18.90
C MET A 97 9.97 13.56 -19.94
N LYS A 98 9.83 12.30 -19.50
CA LYS A 98 9.78 11.16 -20.42
C LYS A 98 8.61 11.27 -21.38
N PHE A 99 7.41 11.62 -20.90
CA PHE A 99 6.24 11.85 -21.75
C PHE A 99 6.51 12.91 -22.82
N LEU A 100 7.15 14.04 -22.48
CA LEU A 100 7.51 15.09 -23.46
C LEU A 100 8.44 14.53 -24.53
N THR A 101 9.44 13.75 -24.12
CA THR A 101 10.36 13.08 -25.06
C THR A 101 9.62 12.07 -25.95
N ASP A 102 8.71 11.28 -25.40
CA ASP A 102 7.89 10.30 -26.15
C ASP A 102 6.93 11.00 -27.16
N LYS A 103 6.61 12.28 -26.95
CA LYS A 103 5.85 13.15 -27.86
C LYS A 103 6.75 14.04 -28.77
N ASP A 104 8.02 13.69 -28.93
CA ASP A 104 9.02 14.42 -29.73
C ASP A 104 9.27 15.87 -29.28
N ILE A 105 8.90 16.25 -28.07
CA ILE A 105 9.15 17.58 -27.52
C ILE A 105 10.53 17.58 -26.83
N ARG A 106 11.42 18.48 -27.25
CA ARG A 106 12.72 18.67 -26.62
C ARG A 106 12.55 19.15 -25.17
N SER A 107 13.06 18.38 -24.21
CA SER A 107 12.94 18.65 -22.77
C SER A 107 14.22 18.25 -22.03
N TYR A 108 14.29 18.58 -20.73
CA TYR A 108 15.37 18.10 -19.87
C TYR A 108 15.38 16.57 -19.82
N PRO A 109 16.53 15.89 -20.01
CA PRO A 109 16.61 14.43 -20.03
C PRO A 109 16.13 13.81 -18.72
N ALA A 110 15.13 12.94 -18.80
CA ALA A 110 14.51 12.30 -17.63
C ALA A 110 15.55 11.52 -16.78
N GLU A 111 16.56 10.91 -17.41
CA GLU A 111 17.61 10.11 -16.78
C GLU A 111 18.53 10.96 -15.88
N LYS A 112 18.69 12.25 -16.20
CA LYS A 112 19.48 13.20 -15.41
C LYS A 112 18.80 13.58 -14.09
N ILE A 113 17.50 13.32 -13.94
CA ILE A 113 16.77 13.53 -12.67
C ILE A 113 17.09 12.38 -11.71
N LYS A 114 18.21 12.49 -11.01
CA LYS A 114 18.68 11.45 -10.08
C LYS A 114 17.82 11.42 -8.80
N LEU A 115 17.45 10.20 -8.35
CA LEU A 115 16.76 10.01 -7.08
C LEU A 115 17.74 9.92 -5.92
N SER A 116 17.33 10.41 -4.74
CA SER A 116 18.15 10.28 -3.53
C SER A 116 18.25 8.81 -3.10
N LYS A 117 19.45 8.35 -2.79
CA LYS A 117 19.65 7.01 -2.19
C LYS A 117 18.94 6.92 -0.83
N ILE A 118 18.11 5.90 -0.66
CA ILE A 118 17.46 5.57 0.61
C ILE A 118 18.35 4.54 1.29
N LYS A 119 18.74 4.81 2.53
CA LYS A 119 19.58 3.87 3.31
C LYS A 119 18.84 2.54 3.50
N SER A 120 19.55 1.42 3.48
CA SER A 120 18.98 0.09 3.71
C SER A 120 18.36 -0.04 5.12
N SER A 121 18.91 0.64 6.11
CA SER A 121 18.34 0.75 7.46
C SER A 121 16.92 1.32 7.49
N ASP A 122 16.59 2.20 6.55
CA ASP A 122 15.24 2.79 6.44
C ASP A 122 14.22 1.83 5.80
N ARG A 123 14.68 0.67 5.34
CA ARG A 123 13.86 -0.39 4.71
C ARG A 123 13.56 -1.56 5.64
N SER A 124 13.89 -1.47 6.94
CA SER A 124 13.55 -2.53 7.89
C SER A 124 12.05 -2.79 7.90
N ILE A 125 11.68 -4.06 7.68
CA ILE A 125 10.27 -4.47 7.74
C ILE A 125 9.81 -4.40 9.18
N LYS A 126 8.71 -3.70 9.40
CA LYS A 126 8.02 -3.66 10.67
C LYS A 126 6.92 -4.71 10.67
N PHE A 127 7.03 -5.69 11.52
CA PHE A 127 6.04 -6.75 11.72
C PHE A 127 5.80 -6.97 13.21
N LEU A 128 4.71 -7.65 13.53
CA LEU A 128 4.35 -8.04 14.89
C LEU A 128 4.80 -9.47 15.15
N THR A 129 5.24 -9.76 16.37
CA THR A 129 5.43 -11.13 16.84
C THR A 129 4.07 -11.86 16.91
N LEU A 130 4.10 -13.19 16.93
CA LEU A 130 2.86 -13.98 17.01
C LEU A 130 2.06 -13.66 18.30
N GLU A 131 2.74 -13.40 19.40
CA GLU A 131 2.11 -12.97 20.66
C GLU A 131 1.43 -11.61 20.53
N GLN A 132 2.09 -10.66 19.89
CA GLN A 132 1.51 -9.34 19.60
C GLN A 132 0.29 -9.45 18.68
N VAL A 133 0.35 -10.33 17.67
CA VAL A 133 -0.80 -10.62 16.82
C VAL A 133 -1.94 -11.22 17.62
N LYS A 134 -1.68 -12.26 18.44
CA LYS A 134 -2.70 -12.87 19.32
C LYS A 134 -3.37 -11.82 20.21
N LYS A 135 -2.58 -10.91 20.80
CA LYS A 135 -3.07 -9.82 21.65
C LYS A 135 -3.99 -8.87 20.87
N LEU A 136 -3.61 -8.49 19.64
CA LEU A 136 -4.43 -7.65 18.77
C LEU A 136 -5.74 -8.33 18.38
N LEU A 137 -5.65 -9.59 17.97
CA LEU A 137 -6.83 -10.38 17.58
C LEU A 137 -7.84 -10.52 18.73
N SER A 138 -7.39 -10.64 19.96
CA SER A 138 -8.26 -10.83 21.15
C SER A 138 -8.85 -9.54 21.70
N ALA A 139 -8.44 -8.38 21.21
CA ALA A 139 -8.85 -7.10 21.76
C ALA A 139 -10.32 -6.68 21.50
N PRO A 140 -10.98 -7.08 20.40
CA PRO A 140 -12.36 -6.71 20.17
C PRO A 140 -13.30 -7.42 21.17
N ASP A 141 -14.24 -6.67 21.75
CA ASP A 141 -15.32 -7.20 22.58
C ASP A 141 -16.36 -7.92 21.71
N THR A 142 -16.32 -9.23 21.69
CA THR A 142 -17.17 -10.08 20.85
C THR A 142 -18.61 -10.25 21.36
N SER A 143 -18.99 -9.62 22.47
CA SER A 143 -20.37 -9.54 22.93
C SER A 143 -21.20 -8.55 22.12
N THR A 144 -20.53 -7.61 21.45
CA THR A 144 -21.18 -6.59 20.62
C THR A 144 -21.08 -6.92 19.11
N PRO A 145 -22.12 -6.59 18.29
CA PRO A 145 -22.06 -6.81 16.84
C PRO A 145 -20.87 -6.12 16.18
N THR A 146 -20.51 -4.92 16.64
CA THR A 146 -19.35 -4.18 16.14
C THR A 146 -18.03 -4.88 16.50
N GLY A 147 -17.89 -5.34 17.74
CA GLY A 147 -16.67 -6.03 18.15
C GLY A 147 -16.53 -7.40 17.49
N LEU A 148 -17.64 -8.12 17.29
CA LEU A 148 -17.63 -9.39 16.57
C LEU A 148 -17.20 -9.19 15.10
N ARG A 149 -17.71 -8.15 14.41
CA ARG A 149 -17.25 -7.73 13.09
C ARG A 149 -15.75 -7.42 13.10
N ASP A 150 -15.31 -6.63 14.07
CA ASP A 150 -13.94 -6.18 14.17
C ASP A 150 -12.98 -7.35 14.40
N ARG A 151 -13.41 -8.33 15.21
CA ARG A 151 -12.70 -9.61 15.40
C ARG A 151 -12.57 -10.37 14.09
N ALA A 152 -13.67 -10.56 13.36
CA ALA A 152 -13.68 -11.25 12.08
C ALA A 152 -12.77 -10.57 11.05
N ILE A 153 -12.75 -9.22 11.01
CA ILE A 153 -11.83 -8.44 10.17
C ILE A 153 -10.36 -8.76 10.49
N LEU A 154 -9.98 -8.70 11.77
CA LEU A 154 -8.59 -8.91 12.18
C LEU A 154 -8.13 -10.35 11.92
N GLU A 155 -8.98 -11.35 12.22
CA GLU A 155 -8.69 -12.76 11.95
C GLU A 155 -8.54 -13.04 10.45
N LEU A 156 -9.43 -12.48 9.62
CA LEU A 156 -9.35 -12.62 8.17
C LEU A 156 -8.10 -11.95 7.62
N PHE A 157 -7.74 -10.78 8.13
CA PHE A 157 -6.51 -10.07 7.74
C PHE A 157 -5.26 -10.92 7.97
N PHE A 158 -5.13 -11.46 9.18
CA PHE A 158 -3.96 -12.24 9.55
C PHE A 158 -3.93 -13.61 8.88
N SER A 159 -5.10 -14.22 8.63
CA SER A 159 -5.20 -15.50 7.93
C SER A 159 -4.81 -15.43 6.45
N THR A 160 -5.14 -14.32 5.78
CA THR A 160 -5.08 -14.23 4.33
C THR A 160 -3.98 -13.31 3.81
N GLY A 161 -3.46 -12.43 4.64
CA GLY A 161 -2.52 -11.39 4.22
C GLY A 161 -3.04 -10.45 3.13
N LEU A 162 -4.36 -10.29 2.97
CA LEU A 162 -5.00 -9.40 2.00
C LEU A 162 -4.50 -7.96 2.11
N ARG A 163 -4.61 -7.19 1.01
CA ARG A 163 -4.50 -5.73 1.09
C ARG A 163 -5.77 -5.16 1.70
N VAL A 164 -5.65 -4.03 2.43
CA VAL A 164 -6.81 -3.40 3.08
C VAL A 164 -7.95 -3.09 2.11
N ALA A 165 -7.64 -2.69 0.88
CA ALA A 165 -8.64 -2.43 -0.15
C ALA A 165 -9.33 -3.72 -0.63
N GLU A 166 -8.57 -4.81 -0.77
CA GLU A 166 -9.12 -6.14 -1.12
C GLU A 166 -10.07 -6.63 -0.04
N LEU A 167 -9.68 -6.51 1.23
CA LEU A 167 -10.54 -6.89 2.35
C LEU A 167 -11.81 -6.03 2.44
N ALA A 168 -11.69 -4.72 2.22
CA ALA A 168 -12.84 -3.82 2.22
C ALA A 168 -13.83 -4.10 1.07
N SER A 169 -13.34 -4.61 -0.07
CA SER A 169 -14.18 -4.92 -1.24
C SER A 169 -14.91 -6.25 -1.17
N LEU A 170 -14.61 -7.11 -0.18
CA LEU A 170 -15.23 -8.43 -0.06
C LEU A 170 -16.74 -8.36 0.06
N ASN A 171 -17.42 -9.30 -0.60
CA ASN A 171 -18.87 -9.52 -0.54
C ASN A 171 -19.20 -10.78 0.25
N ARG A 172 -20.42 -10.86 0.77
CA ARG A 172 -20.90 -12.02 1.54
C ARG A 172 -20.96 -13.30 0.70
N ASP A 173 -21.35 -13.19 -0.55
CA ASP A 173 -21.49 -14.29 -1.50
C ASP A 173 -20.16 -14.94 -1.91
N GLN A 174 -19.05 -14.23 -1.70
CA GLN A 174 -17.71 -14.79 -1.93
C GLN A 174 -17.29 -15.79 -0.83
N ILE A 175 -17.98 -15.80 0.32
CA ILE A 175 -17.70 -16.71 1.44
C ILE A 175 -18.82 -17.74 1.53
N LYS A 176 -18.63 -18.89 0.88
CA LYS A 176 -19.56 -20.01 0.92
C LYS A 176 -19.35 -20.80 2.20
N ILE A 177 -20.11 -20.47 3.25
CA ILE A 177 -19.95 -21.03 4.60
C ILE A 177 -20.32 -22.52 4.69
N ASN A 178 -21.03 -23.06 3.70
CA ASN A 178 -21.55 -24.44 3.74
C ASN A 178 -20.47 -25.50 3.51
N ASP A 179 -19.30 -25.13 2.97
CA ASP A 179 -18.14 -26.00 2.80
C ASP A 179 -17.03 -25.57 3.77
N LEU A 180 -17.05 -26.16 4.97
CA LEU A 180 -16.08 -25.83 6.05
C LEU A 180 -14.68 -26.41 5.82
N LYS A 181 -14.48 -27.18 4.76
CA LYS A 181 -13.17 -27.72 4.38
C LYS A 181 -12.66 -26.94 3.15
N ASP A 182 -11.44 -26.43 3.28
CA ASP A 182 -10.68 -25.80 2.20
C ASP A 182 -11.33 -24.55 1.57
N LEU A 183 -11.77 -23.59 2.43
CA LEU A 183 -12.37 -22.37 1.91
C LEU A 183 -11.33 -21.53 1.15
N GLU A 184 -11.44 -21.60 -0.16
CA GLU A 184 -10.75 -20.74 -1.10
C GLU A 184 -11.69 -19.61 -1.54
N ILE A 185 -11.22 -18.37 -1.47
CA ILE A 185 -11.92 -17.23 -2.07
C ILE A 185 -11.08 -16.64 -3.18
N VAL A 186 -11.72 -16.32 -4.30
CA VAL A 186 -11.04 -15.65 -5.41
C VAL A 186 -11.10 -14.15 -5.20
N ILE A 187 -9.93 -13.52 -5.15
CA ILE A 187 -9.78 -12.07 -5.01
C ILE A 187 -9.28 -11.47 -6.31
N ILE A 188 -9.96 -10.44 -6.79
CA ILE A 188 -9.48 -9.64 -7.91
C ILE A 188 -8.52 -8.59 -7.36
N GLY A 189 -7.24 -8.79 -7.63
CA GLY A 189 -6.16 -7.91 -7.17
C GLY A 189 -5.97 -6.68 -8.06
N LYS A 190 -5.01 -5.82 -7.69
CA LYS A 190 -4.61 -4.68 -8.52
C LYS A 190 -4.16 -5.16 -9.92
N GLY A 191 -4.83 -4.69 -10.98
CA GLY A 191 -4.61 -5.06 -12.38
C GLY A 191 -5.44 -6.28 -12.79
N GLU A 192 -6.61 -6.48 -12.16
CA GLU A 192 -7.70 -7.39 -12.53
C GLU A 192 -7.33 -8.87 -12.64
N ARG A 193 -6.19 -9.27 -12.08
CA ARG A 193 -5.80 -10.68 -12.04
C ARG A 193 -6.44 -11.37 -10.83
N PRO A 194 -7.30 -12.36 -11.05
CA PRO A 194 -7.84 -13.17 -9.96
C PRO A 194 -6.72 -14.00 -9.34
N ARG A 195 -6.76 -14.16 -8.03
CA ARG A 195 -5.91 -15.09 -7.30
C ARG A 195 -6.69 -15.78 -6.20
N PRO A 196 -6.40 -17.03 -5.90
CA PRO A 196 -6.93 -17.72 -4.75
C PRO A 196 -6.35 -17.14 -3.45
N VAL A 197 -7.17 -17.15 -2.42
CA VAL A 197 -6.78 -16.80 -1.06
C VAL A 197 -7.45 -17.80 -0.12
N TYR A 198 -6.67 -18.36 0.79
CA TYR A 198 -7.11 -19.43 1.69
C TYR A 198 -7.40 -18.88 3.08
N LEU A 199 -8.50 -19.32 3.68
CA LEU A 199 -8.88 -18.98 5.05
C LEU A 199 -8.49 -20.11 6.00
N SER A 200 -7.89 -19.76 7.14
CA SER A 200 -7.74 -20.72 8.23
C SER A 200 -9.10 -21.00 8.91
N ASP A 201 -9.25 -22.20 9.48
CA ASP A 201 -10.46 -22.59 10.23
C ASP A 201 -10.84 -21.56 11.31
N ARG A 202 -9.84 -20.99 11.95
CA ARG A 202 -10.04 -19.95 12.96
C ARG A 202 -10.65 -18.67 12.35
N ALA A 203 -10.14 -18.20 11.23
CA ALA A 203 -10.69 -17.03 10.54
C ALA A 203 -12.10 -17.31 10.04
N LEU A 204 -12.31 -18.49 9.46
CA LEU A 204 -13.63 -18.94 9.01
C LEU A 204 -14.65 -18.95 10.13
N LYS A 205 -14.30 -19.52 11.30
CA LYS A 205 -15.16 -19.56 12.50
C LYS A 205 -15.60 -18.14 12.91
N TRP A 206 -14.69 -17.18 12.95
CA TRP A 206 -15.01 -15.82 13.35
C TRP A 206 -15.83 -15.07 12.29
N VAL A 207 -15.53 -15.26 11.00
CA VAL A 207 -16.33 -14.70 9.91
C VAL A 207 -17.74 -15.28 9.90
N LYS A 208 -17.87 -16.58 10.09
CA LYS A 208 -19.19 -17.24 10.20
C LYS A 208 -20.00 -16.67 11.37
N ARG A 209 -19.42 -16.62 12.57
CA ARG A 209 -20.10 -16.03 13.75
C ARG A 209 -20.59 -14.61 13.49
N TYR A 210 -19.77 -13.79 12.80
CA TYR A 210 -20.17 -12.46 12.44
C TYR A 210 -21.32 -12.45 11.42
N ILE A 211 -21.25 -13.26 10.36
CA ILE A 211 -22.31 -13.34 9.31
C ILE A 211 -23.62 -13.82 9.92
N ASP A 212 -23.59 -14.78 10.82
CA ASP A 212 -24.78 -15.34 11.47
C ASP A 212 -25.54 -14.30 12.33
N THR A 213 -24.88 -13.22 12.76
CA THR A 213 -25.53 -12.10 13.48
C THR A 213 -26.14 -11.05 12.57
N ARG A 214 -25.96 -11.17 11.23
CA ARG A 214 -26.42 -10.17 10.29
C ARG A 214 -27.85 -10.45 9.83
N SER A 215 -28.73 -9.47 10.02
CA SER A 215 -30.13 -9.49 9.55
C SER A 215 -30.39 -8.61 8.34
N ASP A 216 -29.38 -7.89 7.84
CA ASP A 216 -29.48 -6.98 6.71
C ASP A 216 -29.25 -7.67 5.36
N LYS A 217 -29.61 -6.99 4.23
CA LYS A 217 -29.47 -7.48 2.86
C LYS A 217 -28.22 -6.91 2.12
N GLU A 218 -27.33 -6.23 2.83
CA GLU A 218 -26.14 -5.63 2.23
C GLU A 218 -25.21 -6.70 1.61
N LYS A 219 -24.75 -6.46 0.38
CA LYS A 219 -23.80 -7.34 -0.30
C LYS A 219 -22.44 -7.35 0.37
N ALA A 220 -22.01 -6.21 0.93
CA ALA A 220 -20.72 -6.07 1.58
C ALA A 220 -20.53 -7.08 2.71
N LEU A 221 -19.37 -7.76 2.75
CA LEU A 221 -19.04 -8.66 3.86
C LEU A 221 -18.99 -7.90 5.18
N PHE A 222 -18.29 -6.78 5.23
CA PHE A 222 -18.15 -5.96 6.43
C PHE A 222 -18.87 -4.64 6.29
N ILE A 223 -19.78 -4.35 7.22
CA ILE A 223 -20.62 -3.14 7.20
C ILE A 223 -20.35 -2.22 8.38
N ASN A 224 -20.70 -0.97 8.19
CA ASN A 224 -20.82 0.00 9.25
C ASN A 224 -22.20 -0.10 9.89
N TYR A 225 -22.27 -0.24 11.22
CA TYR A 225 -23.51 -0.25 11.98
C TYR A 225 -24.02 1.15 12.29
N LYS A 226 -23.17 2.17 12.13
CA LYS A 226 -23.51 3.59 12.33
C LYS A 226 -23.69 4.27 10.98
N GLY A 227 -24.69 5.15 10.88
CA GLY A 227 -24.94 5.95 9.69
C GLY A 227 -26.36 5.77 9.13
N PRO A 228 -26.73 6.54 8.10
CA PRO A 228 -28.04 6.49 7.49
C PRO A 228 -28.34 5.13 6.88
N LYS A 229 -29.55 4.59 7.12
CA LYS A 229 -29.97 3.27 6.63
C LYS A 229 -29.99 3.15 5.09
N LYS A 230 -30.10 4.26 4.36
CA LYS A 230 -30.15 4.32 2.89
C LYS A 230 -28.79 4.50 2.22
N ALA A 231 -27.70 4.67 2.96
CA ALA A 231 -26.35 4.83 2.41
C ALA A 231 -25.68 3.46 2.22
N ASP A 232 -24.71 3.37 1.32
CA ASP A 232 -23.81 2.20 1.22
C ASP A 232 -23.14 1.97 2.58
N ARG A 233 -23.42 0.84 3.19
CA ARG A 233 -22.92 0.48 4.52
C ARG A 233 -21.59 -0.25 4.49
N ARG A 234 -21.01 -0.46 3.32
CA ARG A 234 -19.68 -1.08 3.19
C ARG A 234 -18.65 -0.35 4.04
N LEU A 235 -17.88 -1.10 4.80
CA LEU A 235 -16.82 -0.53 5.62
C LEU A 235 -15.70 0.01 4.73
N SER A 236 -15.40 1.30 4.85
CA SER A 236 -14.37 1.94 4.04
C SER A 236 -12.95 1.47 4.45
N VAL A 237 -12.00 1.56 3.52
CA VAL A 237 -10.56 1.33 3.80
C VAL A 237 -10.12 2.14 5.02
N ARG A 238 -10.54 3.41 5.11
CA ARG A 238 -10.18 4.29 6.22
C ARG A 238 -10.75 3.82 7.56
N SER A 239 -11.97 3.27 7.55
CA SER A 239 -12.58 2.70 8.75
C SER A 239 -11.79 1.50 9.26
N ILE A 240 -11.32 0.63 8.36
CA ILE A 240 -10.49 -0.53 8.70
C ILE A 240 -9.12 -0.09 9.23
N GLU A 241 -8.49 0.92 8.63
CA GLU A 241 -7.24 1.50 9.15
C GLU A 241 -7.42 2.03 10.57
N ASN A 242 -8.50 2.77 10.82
CA ASN A 242 -8.83 3.32 12.13
C ASN A 242 -9.12 2.20 13.16
N LEU A 243 -9.79 1.12 12.73
CA LEU A 243 -10.05 -0.06 13.55
C LEU A 243 -8.72 -0.71 14.03
N VAL A 244 -7.80 -1.00 13.11
CA VAL A 244 -6.50 -1.56 13.46
C VAL A 244 -5.75 -0.64 14.41
N LYS A 245 -5.75 0.67 14.15
CA LYS A 245 -5.12 1.66 15.02
C LYS A 245 -5.76 1.68 16.41
N LYS A 246 -7.11 1.68 16.49
CA LYS A 246 -7.85 1.64 17.77
C LYS A 246 -7.37 0.48 18.64
N TYR A 247 -7.41 -0.74 18.10
CA TYR A 247 -7.04 -1.93 18.87
C TYR A 247 -5.54 -2.02 19.16
N SER A 248 -4.68 -1.50 18.28
CA SER A 248 -3.24 -1.43 18.55
C SER A 248 -2.92 -0.51 19.73
N VAL A 249 -3.60 0.63 19.86
CA VAL A 249 -3.45 1.53 20.99
C VAL A 249 -3.98 0.88 22.28
N MET A 250 -5.18 0.30 22.23
CA MET A 250 -5.79 -0.39 23.38
C MET A 250 -4.91 -1.52 23.95
N THR A 251 -4.15 -2.18 23.08
CA THR A 251 -3.30 -3.32 23.47
C THR A 251 -1.84 -2.93 23.72
N GLY A 252 -1.50 -1.67 23.64
CA GLY A 252 -0.12 -1.19 23.84
C GLY A 252 0.85 -1.67 22.76
N LEU A 253 0.37 -1.94 21.54
CA LEU A 253 1.22 -2.38 20.44
C LEU A 253 2.00 -1.20 19.83
N PRO A 254 3.11 -1.48 19.12
CA PRO A 254 3.92 -0.43 18.51
C PRO A 254 3.10 0.50 17.60
N SER A 255 3.42 1.80 17.60
CA SER A 255 2.72 2.84 16.84
C SER A 255 2.71 2.62 15.31
N PHE A 256 3.60 1.76 14.80
CA PHE A 256 3.64 1.37 13.40
C PHE A 256 2.61 0.28 13.02
N THR A 257 1.81 -0.20 13.98
CA THR A 257 0.78 -1.22 13.73
C THR A 257 -0.34 -0.65 12.86
N VAL A 258 -0.36 -1.08 11.61
CA VAL A 258 -1.33 -0.70 10.57
C VAL A 258 -1.71 -1.94 9.76
N PRO A 259 -2.75 -1.92 8.91
CA PRO A 259 -3.11 -3.06 8.06
C PRO A 259 -1.93 -3.70 7.32
N HIS A 260 -1.04 -2.87 6.79
CA HIS A 260 0.15 -3.36 6.08
C HIS A 260 1.12 -4.12 7.00
N THR A 261 1.19 -3.74 8.27
CA THR A 261 1.99 -4.46 9.28
C THR A 261 1.45 -5.87 9.52
N LEU A 262 0.10 -6.04 9.58
CA LEU A 262 -0.52 -7.37 9.72
C LEU A 262 -0.18 -8.27 8.52
N ARG A 263 -0.23 -7.73 7.32
CA ARG A 263 0.17 -8.45 6.11
C ARG A 263 1.67 -8.82 6.14
N HIS A 264 2.54 -7.95 6.63
CA HIS A 264 3.95 -8.28 6.85
C HIS A 264 4.12 -9.36 7.91
N SER A 265 3.34 -9.31 8.99
CA SER A 265 3.36 -10.32 10.05
C SER A 265 2.91 -11.69 9.54
N PHE A 266 1.88 -11.75 8.67
CA PHE A 266 1.46 -12.97 7.98
C PHE A 266 2.62 -13.56 7.15
N ALA A 267 3.25 -12.76 6.28
CA ALA A 267 4.35 -13.21 5.45
C ALA A 267 5.56 -13.68 6.27
N THR A 268 5.92 -12.94 7.32
CA THR A 268 7.03 -13.26 8.21
C THR A 268 6.74 -14.53 9.01
N HIS A 269 5.48 -14.73 9.42
CA HIS A 269 5.08 -15.94 10.12
C HIS A 269 5.20 -17.16 9.21
N LEU A 270 4.66 -17.13 7.98
CA LEU A 270 4.83 -18.22 7.01
C LEU A 270 6.30 -18.53 6.74
N LEU A 271 7.12 -17.50 6.55
CA LEU A 271 8.55 -17.66 6.35
C LEU A 271 9.24 -18.32 7.55
N SER A 272 8.82 -18.00 8.79
CA SER A 272 9.34 -18.66 10.01
C SER A 272 8.94 -20.11 10.11
N GLN A 273 7.80 -20.51 9.54
CA GLN A 273 7.35 -21.90 9.45
C GLN A 273 7.99 -22.70 8.31
N GLY A 274 8.77 -22.04 7.47
CA GLY A 274 9.49 -22.73 6.43
C GLY A 274 8.95 -22.61 5.01
N VAL A 275 7.87 -21.89 4.85
CA VAL A 275 7.28 -21.64 3.52
C VAL A 275 8.28 -20.90 2.62
N ASP A 276 8.40 -21.34 1.37
CA ASP A 276 9.30 -20.72 0.39
C ASP A 276 8.89 -19.28 0.06
N LEU A 277 9.87 -18.47 -0.28
CA LEU A 277 9.63 -17.06 -0.59
C LEU A 277 8.77 -16.87 -1.84
N ARG A 278 8.83 -17.80 -2.80
CA ARG A 278 7.99 -17.77 -4.01
C ARG A 278 6.54 -18.07 -3.68
N GLU A 279 6.29 -19.08 -2.84
CA GLU A 279 4.93 -19.38 -2.35
C GLU A 279 4.33 -18.22 -1.59
N ILE A 280 5.11 -17.55 -0.72
CA ILE A 280 4.69 -16.33 -0.03
C ILE A 280 4.39 -15.21 -1.04
N GLN A 281 5.17 -15.10 -2.12
CA GLN A 281 4.90 -14.13 -3.18
C GLN A 281 3.55 -14.40 -3.86
N GLU A 282 3.20 -15.64 -4.11
CA GLU A 282 1.92 -16.05 -4.69
C GLU A 282 0.77 -15.76 -3.74
N PHE A 283 0.84 -16.19 -2.46
CA PHE A 283 -0.16 -15.86 -1.44
C PHE A 283 -0.43 -14.36 -1.34
N LEU A 284 0.62 -13.57 -1.39
CA LEU A 284 0.48 -12.11 -1.32
C LEU A 284 0.06 -11.46 -2.66
N GLY A 285 0.17 -12.14 -3.79
CA GLY A 285 -0.07 -11.57 -5.11
C GLY A 285 0.88 -10.42 -5.43
N HIS A 286 2.20 -10.64 -5.24
CA HIS A 286 3.22 -9.68 -5.60
C HIS A 286 3.65 -9.88 -7.07
N LYS A 287 3.50 -8.84 -7.90
CA LYS A 287 3.92 -8.87 -9.32
C LYS A 287 5.44 -8.98 -9.49
N SER A 288 6.22 -8.56 -8.50
CA SER A 288 7.69 -8.52 -8.56
C SER A 288 8.27 -9.20 -7.34
N ILE A 289 9.27 -10.06 -7.58
CA ILE A 289 10.06 -10.73 -6.54
C ILE A 289 10.74 -9.72 -5.61
N GLY A 290 11.14 -8.56 -6.13
CA GLY A 290 11.72 -7.47 -5.33
C GLY A 290 10.81 -6.98 -4.20
N THR A 291 9.49 -7.10 -4.35
CA THR A 291 8.53 -6.77 -3.27
C THR A 291 8.57 -7.81 -2.15
N THR A 292 8.97 -9.04 -2.44
CA THR A 292 9.05 -10.14 -1.46
C THR A 292 10.48 -10.28 -0.91
N GLN A 293 11.50 -9.84 -1.64
CA GLN A 293 12.90 -9.81 -1.18
C GLN A 293 13.12 -8.99 0.09
N ILE A 294 12.20 -8.07 0.41
CA ILE A 294 12.25 -7.34 1.68
C ILE A 294 12.24 -8.29 2.89
N TYR A 295 11.70 -9.50 2.77
CA TYR A 295 11.68 -10.52 3.84
C TYR A 295 12.99 -11.32 3.93
N ALA A 296 13.94 -11.14 3.02
CA ALA A 296 15.20 -11.88 3.00
C ALA A 296 16.04 -11.69 4.29
N SER A 297 15.92 -10.53 4.95
CA SER A 297 16.58 -10.29 6.24
C SER A 297 16.09 -11.21 7.37
N VAL A 298 14.85 -11.71 7.28
CA VAL A 298 14.29 -12.67 8.23
C VAL A 298 14.84 -14.07 7.98
N THR A 299 15.13 -14.39 6.71
CA THR A 299 15.72 -15.66 6.28
C THR A 299 17.14 -15.87 6.82
N SER A 300 17.89 -14.79 7.06
CA SER A 300 19.28 -14.88 7.54
C SER A 300 19.40 -15.52 8.94
N LYS A 301 18.41 -15.36 9.82
CA LYS A 301 18.38 -16.06 11.11
C LYS A 301 18.14 -17.55 10.90
N ARG A 302 17.19 -17.90 10.03
CA ARG A 302 16.88 -19.29 9.69
C ARG A 302 18.04 -20.00 9.00
N LEU A 303 18.77 -19.33 8.11
CA LEU A 303 19.97 -19.90 7.49
C LEU A 303 21.04 -20.28 8.53
N ARG A 304 21.19 -19.47 9.60
CA ARG A 304 22.05 -19.82 10.73
C ARG A 304 21.55 -21.05 11.50
N ASP A 305 20.23 -21.13 11.72
CA ASP A 305 19.64 -22.25 12.44
C ASP A 305 19.72 -23.55 11.60
N ILE A 306 19.50 -23.46 10.29
CA ILE A 306 19.70 -24.57 9.34
C ILE A 306 21.17 -24.95 9.31
N HIS A 307 22.10 -24.00 9.19
CA HIS A 307 23.53 -24.29 9.19
C HIS A 307 23.95 -25.01 10.48
N ARG A 308 23.51 -24.55 11.65
CA ARG A 308 23.77 -25.23 12.92
C ARG A 308 23.21 -26.65 12.96
N LYS A 309 21.98 -26.85 12.39
CA LYS A 309 21.31 -28.15 12.42
C LYS A 309 21.93 -29.20 11.49
N TYR A 310 22.45 -28.78 10.35
CA TYR A 310 22.91 -29.68 9.28
C TYR A 310 24.40 -29.62 8.99
N HIS A 311 25.15 -28.70 9.58
CA HIS A 311 26.59 -28.51 9.41
C HIS A 311 27.40 -28.64 10.71
N SER A 312 26.79 -28.95 11.84
CA SER A 312 27.55 -29.43 13.01
C SER A 312 28.03 -30.84 12.73
N ILE A 313 29.31 -30.96 12.46
CA ILE A 313 30.03 -32.25 12.48
C ILE A 313 30.40 -32.43 13.95
N ASP A 314 29.63 -33.25 14.67
CA ASP A 314 29.99 -33.80 15.98
C ASP A 314 30.74 -35.12 15.76
#